data_0cb8381e5fdb42f4f7b32d8778486848
#
_entry.id   0cb8381e5fdb42f4f7b32d8778486848
#
_cell.length_a   1.000
_cell.length_b   1.000
_cell.length_c   1.000
_cell.angle_alpha   90.00
_cell.angle_beta   90.00
_cell.angle_gamma   90.00
#
_symmetry.space_group_name_H-M   'P 1'
#
loop_
_entity.id
_entity.type
_entity.pdbx_description
1 polymer ?
#
loop_
_entity_poly.entity_id
_entity_poly.type
_entity_poly.pdbx_seq_one_letter_code
_entity_poly.pdbx_strand_id
1 'polypeptide(L)'
;MVSRQVVAVNADSGIETLADLAGKTMMVQSTTKPEEIFLGGTDPRIPQFGELLSTEDRSVQYAMLNCGYVDAIAAHETAILQYMQDCNANFRILEEPLLVTGIGVAFALNDTRGLDEKLTETFAAMRADGTMKQIVGKYLPDPEKYLEVDALEP
;
A
#
# COMPACT_ATOMS: atom_id res chain seq x y z
N MET A 1 10.13 -1.41 8.53
CA MET A 1 8.85 -2.07 8.18
C MET A 1 8.69 -2.07 6.67
N VAL A 2 7.91 -2.99 6.15
CA VAL A 2 7.55 -3.04 4.72
C VAL A 2 6.32 -2.18 4.47
N SER A 3 6.31 -1.43 3.37
CA SER A 3 5.17 -0.70 2.83
C SER A 3 4.73 -1.37 1.52
N ARG A 4 3.44 -1.53 1.35
CA ARG A 4 2.85 -2.14 0.16
C ARG A 4 1.90 -1.16 -0.51
N GLN A 5 2.13 -0.90 -1.80
CA GLN A 5 1.16 -0.26 -2.69
C GLN A 5 0.37 -1.37 -3.37
N VAL A 6 -0.93 -1.31 -3.28
CA VAL A 6 -1.82 -2.39 -3.76
C VAL A 6 -3.01 -1.82 -4.52
N VAL A 7 -3.69 -2.69 -5.26
CA VAL A 7 -4.97 -2.39 -5.87
C VAL A 7 -6.09 -2.98 -5.02
N ALA A 8 -7.16 -2.22 -4.84
CA ALA A 8 -8.40 -2.69 -4.24
C ALA A 8 -9.56 -2.52 -5.22
N VAL A 9 -10.49 -3.46 -5.13
CA VAL A 9 -11.71 -3.56 -5.93
C VAL A 9 -12.90 -3.86 -5.02
N ASN A 10 -14.14 -3.69 -5.48
CA ASN A 10 -15.28 -4.22 -4.75
C ASN A 10 -15.18 -5.75 -4.65
N ALA A 11 -15.50 -6.31 -3.48
CA ALA A 11 -15.27 -7.73 -3.19
C ALA A 11 -16.07 -8.67 -4.10
N ASP A 12 -17.20 -8.21 -4.63
CA ASP A 12 -18.09 -8.92 -5.55
C ASP A 12 -17.76 -8.68 -7.03
N SER A 13 -16.72 -7.88 -7.32
CA SER A 13 -16.21 -7.71 -8.69
C SER A 13 -15.54 -8.99 -9.19
N GLY A 14 -15.57 -9.21 -10.50
CA GLY A 14 -14.85 -10.31 -11.15
C GLY A 14 -13.36 -10.02 -11.40
N ILE A 15 -12.77 -8.98 -10.80
CA ILE A 15 -11.37 -8.59 -10.99
C ILE A 15 -10.55 -9.30 -9.92
N GLU A 16 -9.70 -10.25 -10.28
CA GLU A 16 -8.91 -11.06 -9.34
C GLU A 16 -7.40 -10.77 -9.42
N THR A 17 -6.93 -10.32 -10.59
CA THR A 17 -5.52 -10.06 -10.88
C THR A 17 -5.32 -8.66 -11.45
N LEU A 18 -4.07 -8.20 -11.53
CA LEU A 18 -3.74 -6.94 -12.22
C LEU A 18 -4.11 -6.98 -13.70
N ALA A 19 -4.04 -8.14 -14.34
CA ALA A 19 -4.40 -8.31 -15.76
C ALA A 19 -5.89 -8.06 -16.04
N ASP A 20 -6.78 -8.33 -15.07
CA ASP A 20 -8.22 -8.11 -15.18
C ASP A 20 -8.61 -6.64 -15.19
N LEU A 21 -7.65 -5.74 -14.90
CA LEU A 21 -7.84 -4.29 -14.97
C LEU A 21 -7.87 -3.77 -16.41
N ALA A 22 -7.64 -4.61 -17.42
CA ALA A 22 -7.71 -4.23 -18.82
C ALA A 22 -9.07 -3.60 -19.17
N GLY A 23 -9.05 -2.37 -19.70
CA GLY A 23 -10.25 -1.63 -20.06
C GLY A 23 -11.12 -1.13 -18.89
N LYS A 24 -10.67 -1.30 -17.64
CA LYS A 24 -11.37 -0.84 -16.43
C LYS A 24 -11.08 0.61 -16.10
N THR A 25 -11.92 1.21 -15.26
CA THR A 25 -11.69 2.55 -14.72
C THR A 25 -10.92 2.45 -13.41
N MET A 26 -9.71 2.98 -13.41
CA MET A 26 -8.82 3.04 -12.25
C MET A 26 -8.80 4.46 -11.68
N MET A 27 -8.80 4.58 -10.34
CA MET A 27 -8.62 5.87 -9.67
C MET A 27 -7.46 5.83 -8.68
N VAL A 28 -6.67 6.89 -8.67
CA VAL A 28 -5.51 7.07 -7.78
C VAL A 28 -5.53 8.44 -7.13
N GLN A 29 -4.79 8.57 -6.03
CA GLN A 29 -4.49 9.90 -5.49
C GLN A 29 -3.33 10.51 -6.26
N SER A 30 -3.47 11.78 -6.62
CA SER A 30 -2.43 12.55 -7.33
C SER A 30 -1.13 12.64 -6.53
N THR A 31 -0.01 12.70 -7.23
CA THR A 31 1.34 12.80 -6.65
C THR A 31 1.74 11.62 -5.76
N THR A 32 1.13 10.47 -5.98
CA THR A 32 1.45 9.23 -5.26
C THR A 32 2.23 8.24 -6.13
N LYS A 33 2.84 7.25 -5.48
CA LYS A 33 3.59 6.21 -6.19
C LYS A 33 2.74 5.37 -7.14
N PRO A 34 1.50 4.97 -6.80
CA PRO A 34 0.62 4.31 -7.76
C PRO A 34 0.36 5.15 -9.03
N GLU A 35 0.12 6.45 -8.91
CA GLU A 35 -0.06 7.32 -10.08
C GLU A 35 1.20 7.33 -10.97
N GLU A 36 2.38 7.49 -10.36
CA GLU A 36 3.66 7.45 -11.08
C GLU A 36 3.85 6.12 -11.84
N ILE A 37 3.53 4.99 -11.20
CA ILE A 37 3.65 3.65 -11.81
C ILE A 37 2.72 3.54 -13.03
N PHE A 38 1.47 3.97 -12.89
CA PHE A 38 0.48 3.86 -13.98
C PHE A 38 0.75 4.81 -15.12
N LEU A 39 1.14 6.05 -14.85
CA LEU A 39 1.51 7.02 -15.90
C LEU A 39 2.84 6.66 -16.57
N GLY A 40 3.75 6.03 -15.83
CA GLY A 40 5.05 5.61 -16.37
C GLY A 40 4.97 4.47 -17.37
N GLY A 41 3.95 3.60 -17.26
CA GLY A 41 3.67 2.52 -18.22
C GLY A 41 4.82 1.51 -18.40
N THR A 42 5.72 1.41 -17.42
CA THR A 42 6.93 0.57 -17.51
C THR A 42 6.76 -0.82 -16.88
N ASP A 43 5.73 -1.03 -16.08
CA ASP A 43 5.44 -2.33 -15.46
C ASP A 43 4.60 -3.20 -16.41
N PRO A 44 5.17 -4.29 -16.96
CA PRO A 44 4.48 -5.13 -17.94
C PRO A 44 3.28 -5.90 -17.36
N ARG A 45 3.12 -5.95 -16.04
CA ARG A 45 1.98 -6.58 -15.38
C ARG A 45 0.72 -5.74 -15.46
N ILE A 46 0.86 -4.44 -15.72
CA ILE A 46 -0.23 -3.47 -15.70
C ILE A 46 -0.78 -3.33 -17.11
N PRO A 47 -2.04 -3.70 -17.34
CA PRO A 47 -2.67 -3.56 -18.66
C PRO A 47 -3.05 -2.10 -18.94
N GLN A 48 -3.46 -1.84 -20.15
CA GLN A 48 -4.06 -0.54 -20.51
C GLN A 48 -5.44 -0.42 -19.87
N PHE A 49 -5.63 0.62 -19.05
CA PHE A 49 -6.93 0.98 -18.49
C PHE A 49 -7.87 1.55 -19.56
N GLY A 50 -9.16 1.44 -19.33
CA GLY A 50 -10.16 2.20 -20.09
C GLY A 50 -10.08 3.69 -19.72
N GLU A 51 -9.93 3.97 -18.43
CA GLU A 51 -9.74 5.32 -17.89
C GLU A 51 -8.87 5.29 -16.64
N LEU A 52 -7.97 6.28 -16.50
CA LEU A 52 -7.19 6.54 -15.29
C LEU A 52 -7.56 7.90 -14.74
N LEU A 53 -8.20 7.93 -13.58
CA LEU A 53 -8.64 9.13 -12.89
C LEU A 53 -7.69 9.45 -11.73
N SER A 54 -7.41 10.73 -11.52
CA SER A 54 -6.63 11.20 -10.37
C SER A 54 -7.45 12.17 -9.51
N THR A 55 -7.26 12.11 -8.19
CA THR A 55 -7.87 13.02 -7.22
C THR A 55 -6.83 13.48 -6.19
N GLU A 56 -6.97 14.71 -5.70
CA GLU A 56 -6.13 15.20 -4.62
C GLU A 56 -6.54 14.63 -3.25
N ASP A 57 -7.83 14.31 -3.09
CA ASP A 57 -8.40 13.81 -1.84
C ASP A 57 -8.59 12.29 -1.87
N ARG A 58 -7.86 11.60 -1.00
CA ARG A 58 -7.93 10.14 -0.85
C ARG A 58 -9.34 9.65 -0.46
N SER A 59 -10.09 10.44 0.30
CA SER A 59 -11.44 10.04 0.72
C SER A 59 -12.39 9.91 -0.47
N VAL A 60 -12.21 10.76 -1.48
CA VAL A 60 -12.95 10.69 -2.76
C VAL A 60 -12.65 9.37 -3.48
N GLN A 61 -11.39 8.97 -3.56
CA GLN A 61 -10.99 7.72 -4.20
C GLN A 61 -11.74 6.52 -3.60
N TYR A 62 -11.78 6.41 -2.28
CA TYR A 62 -12.47 5.32 -1.60
C TYR A 62 -13.99 5.37 -1.78
N ALA A 63 -14.58 6.56 -1.70
CA ALA A 63 -16.01 6.75 -1.90
C ALA A 63 -16.43 6.37 -3.33
N MET A 64 -15.63 6.72 -4.34
CA MET A 64 -15.90 6.38 -5.75
C MET A 64 -15.91 4.86 -5.98
N LEU A 65 -14.95 4.12 -5.36
CA LEU A 65 -14.98 2.66 -5.42
C LEU A 65 -16.20 2.09 -4.69
N ASN A 66 -16.48 2.58 -3.50
CA ASN A 66 -17.60 2.09 -2.69
C ASN A 66 -18.96 2.28 -3.37
N CYS A 67 -19.10 3.37 -4.13
CA CYS A 67 -20.31 3.67 -4.91
C CYS A 67 -20.34 3.02 -6.31
N GLY A 68 -19.28 2.30 -6.72
CA GLY A 68 -19.19 1.67 -8.03
C GLY A 68 -18.99 2.64 -9.21
N TYR A 69 -18.52 3.85 -8.95
CA TYR A 69 -18.19 4.81 -10.01
C TYR A 69 -16.85 4.49 -10.69
N VAL A 70 -15.98 3.79 -10.00
CA VAL A 70 -14.73 3.26 -10.54
C VAL A 70 -14.64 1.76 -10.23
N ASP A 71 -13.92 1.00 -11.06
CA ASP A 71 -13.76 -0.44 -10.92
C ASP A 71 -12.68 -0.79 -9.89
N ALA A 72 -11.64 0.05 -9.79
CA ALA A 72 -10.50 -0.19 -8.94
C ALA A 72 -9.85 1.10 -8.44
N ILE A 73 -9.17 1.00 -7.31
CA ILE A 73 -8.33 2.06 -6.74
C ILE A 73 -6.94 1.50 -6.40
N ALA A 74 -5.94 2.38 -6.34
CA ALA A 74 -4.61 2.00 -5.86
C ALA A 74 -4.11 2.94 -4.77
N ALA A 75 -3.64 2.37 -3.66
CA ALA A 75 -3.14 3.11 -2.51
C ALA A 75 -2.25 2.24 -1.61
N HIS A 76 -1.78 2.81 -0.50
CA HIS A 76 -1.17 2.04 0.58
C HIS A 76 -2.14 1.01 1.16
N GLU A 77 -1.71 -0.23 1.27
CA GLU A 77 -2.51 -1.34 1.81
C GLU A 77 -3.11 -1.00 3.19
N THR A 78 -2.29 -0.45 4.09
CA THR A 78 -2.74 -0.09 5.44
C THR A 78 -3.82 0.99 5.44
N ALA A 79 -3.79 1.92 4.49
CA ALA A 79 -4.81 2.96 4.39
C ALA A 79 -6.13 2.42 3.84
N ILE A 80 -6.08 1.46 2.91
CA ILE A 80 -7.26 0.74 2.42
C ILE A 80 -7.89 -0.08 3.55
N LEU A 81 -7.08 -0.85 4.28
CA LEU A 81 -7.54 -1.67 5.42
C LEU A 81 -8.21 -0.80 6.50
N GLN A 82 -7.62 0.35 6.81
CA GLN A 82 -8.20 1.29 7.77
C GLN A 82 -9.56 1.80 7.29
N TYR A 83 -9.67 2.21 6.02
CA TYR A 83 -10.95 2.66 5.46
C TYR A 83 -12.01 1.55 5.48
N MET A 84 -11.62 0.32 5.13
CA MET A 84 -12.53 -0.83 5.18
C MET A 84 -13.08 -1.05 6.59
N GLN A 85 -12.23 -0.91 7.60
CA GLN A 85 -12.63 -1.05 9.01
C GLN A 85 -13.54 0.10 9.46
N ASP A 86 -13.17 1.34 9.18
CA ASP A 86 -13.88 2.54 9.67
C ASP A 86 -15.25 2.71 9.00
N CYS A 87 -15.35 2.36 7.71
CA CYS A 87 -16.55 2.57 6.91
C CYS A 87 -17.34 1.27 6.63
N ASN A 88 -16.88 0.13 7.17
CA ASN A 88 -17.42 -1.20 6.85
C ASN A 88 -17.54 -1.44 5.33
N ALA A 89 -16.50 -0.99 4.58
CA ALA A 89 -16.48 -1.11 3.14
C ALA A 89 -16.12 -2.54 2.71
N ASN A 90 -16.85 -3.07 1.73
CA ASN A 90 -16.67 -4.42 1.23
C ASN A 90 -15.68 -4.44 0.05
N PHE A 91 -14.41 -4.15 0.32
CA PHE A 91 -13.35 -4.22 -0.67
C PHE A 91 -12.59 -5.53 -0.59
N ARG A 92 -11.97 -5.89 -1.71
CA ARG A 92 -10.94 -6.93 -1.80
C ARG A 92 -9.65 -6.31 -2.31
N ILE A 93 -8.54 -6.59 -1.63
CA ILE A 93 -7.20 -6.21 -2.07
C ILE A 93 -6.69 -7.34 -2.97
N LEU A 94 -6.15 -7.00 -4.14
CA LEU A 94 -5.51 -7.97 -5.03
C LEU A 94 -4.22 -8.50 -4.38
N GLU A 95 -3.93 -9.78 -4.58
CA GLU A 95 -2.74 -10.42 -3.98
C GLU A 95 -1.44 -9.85 -4.54
N GLU A 96 -1.45 -9.49 -5.83
CA GLU A 96 -0.30 -8.92 -6.53
C GLU A 96 -0.07 -7.46 -6.11
N PRO A 97 0.99 -7.13 -5.37
CA PRO A 97 1.27 -5.74 -5.04
C PRO A 97 1.82 -4.98 -6.25
N LEU A 98 1.49 -3.70 -6.35
CA LEU A 98 2.10 -2.80 -7.32
C LEU A 98 3.56 -2.53 -6.98
N LEU A 99 3.83 -2.32 -5.70
CA LEU A 99 5.17 -2.01 -5.20
C LEU A 99 5.29 -2.44 -3.74
N VAL A 100 6.44 -3.00 -3.41
CA VAL A 100 6.82 -3.30 -2.03
C VAL A 100 8.13 -2.58 -1.73
N THR A 101 8.15 -1.76 -0.68
CA THR A 101 9.32 -0.94 -0.30
C THR A 101 9.54 -0.96 1.20
N GLY A 102 10.75 -0.61 1.64
CA GLY A 102 11.06 -0.38 3.04
C GLY A 102 10.56 0.97 3.54
N ILE A 103 10.05 1.01 4.76
CA ILE A 103 9.83 2.25 5.50
C ILE A 103 10.91 2.38 6.56
N GLY A 104 11.63 3.49 6.52
CA GLY A 104 12.66 3.85 7.49
C GLY A 104 12.33 5.16 8.19
N VAL A 105 13.16 5.50 9.17
CA VAL A 105 13.17 6.80 9.84
C VAL A 105 14.34 7.61 9.29
N ALA A 106 14.06 8.83 8.87
CA ALA A 106 15.08 9.75 8.38
C ALA A 106 15.47 10.76 9.47
N PHE A 107 16.76 11.09 9.50
CA PHE A 107 17.34 12.11 10.36
C PHE A 107 17.95 13.21 9.50
N ALA A 108 18.17 14.38 10.10
CA ALA A 108 18.92 15.43 9.42
C ALA A 108 20.36 14.94 9.10
N LEU A 109 20.88 15.30 7.93
CA LEU A 109 22.20 14.84 7.46
C LEU A 109 23.35 15.15 8.45
N ASN A 110 23.22 16.22 9.24
CA ASN A 110 24.18 16.66 10.25
C ASN A 110 23.79 16.26 11.68
N ASP A 111 22.90 15.31 11.87
CA ASP A 111 22.54 14.79 13.18
C ASP A 111 23.68 13.91 13.73
N THR A 112 24.32 14.39 14.80
CA THR A 112 25.47 13.71 15.43
C THR A 112 25.10 12.96 16.71
N ARG A 113 23.81 12.80 17.02
CA ARG A 113 23.33 12.17 18.26
C ARG A 113 23.44 10.64 18.25
N GLY A 114 23.76 10.03 17.09
CA GLY A 114 23.81 8.57 16.92
C GLY A 114 22.46 7.90 17.13
N LEU A 115 21.36 8.59 16.78
CA LEU A 115 20.00 8.07 16.94
C LEU A 115 19.65 7.03 15.88
N ASP A 116 20.23 7.14 14.71
CA ASP A 116 20.09 6.21 13.59
C ASP A 116 20.59 4.80 13.96
N GLU A 117 21.82 4.73 14.52
CA GLU A 117 22.40 3.47 14.99
C GLU A 117 21.56 2.87 16.13
N LYS A 118 21.28 3.68 17.17
CA LYS A 118 20.50 3.23 18.33
C LYS A 118 19.10 2.74 17.94
N LEU A 119 18.44 3.43 17.02
CA LEU A 119 17.11 3.04 16.57
C LEU A 119 17.15 1.75 15.75
N THR A 120 18.19 1.59 14.91
CA THR A 120 18.40 0.37 14.12
C THR A 120 18.61 -0.83 15.03
N GLU A 121 19.50 -0.70 16.04
CA GLU A 121 19.73 -1.75 17.04
C GLU A 121 18.46 -2.08 17.83
N THR A 122 17.72 -1.04 18.26
CA THR A 122 16.46 -1.22 18.99
C THR A 122 15.41 -1.95 18.16
N PHE A 123 15.23 -1.58 16.89
CA PHE A 123 14.30 -2.27 16.00
C PHE A 123 14.72 -3.72 15.73
N ALA A 124 16.02 -3.99 15.61
CA ALA A 124 16.51 -5.35 15.47
C ALA A 124 16.19 -6.20 16.71
N ALA A 125 16.43 -5.66 17.92
CA ALA A 125 16.09 -6.33 19.17
C ALA A 125 14.58 -6.58 19.30
N MET A 126 13.74 -5.58 18.99
CA MET A 126 12.28 -5.70 19.04
C MET A 126 11.71 -6.69 18.02
N ARG A 127 12.39 -6.89 16.89
CA ARG A 127 12.04 -7.96 15.94
C ARG A 127 12.40 -9.32 16.52
N ALA A 128 13.60 -9.44 17.09
CA ALA A 128 14.09 -10.72 17.62
C ALA A 128 13.29 -11.23 18.81
N ASP A 129 12.83 -10.34 19.70
CA ASP A 129 12.04 -10.70 20.90
C ASP A 129 10.52 -10.75 20.68
N GLY A 130 10.04 -10.41 19.45
CA GLY A 130 8.63 -10.41 19.09
C GLY A 130 7.83 -9.17 19.51
N THR A 131 8.46 -8.20 20.18
CA THR A 131 7.80 -6.94 20.60
C THR A 131 7.23 -6.19 19.40
N MET A 132 7.98 -6.11 18.29
CA MET A 132 7.52 -5.45 17.07
C MET A 132 6.24 -6.10 16.53
N LYS A 133 6.20 -7.43 16.48
CA LYS A 133 5.02 -8.20 16.04
C LYS A 133 3.80 -7.91 16.92
N GLN A 134 3.98 -7.85 18.23
CA GLN A 134 2.90 -7.53 19.16
C GLN A 134 2.35 -6.11 18.97
N ILE A 135 3.23 -5.13 18.72
CA ILE A 135 2.82 -3.74 18.48
C ILE A 135 2.05 -3.63 17.16
N VAL A 136 2.62 -4.13 16.08
CA VAL A 136 2.02 -4.07 14.73
C VAL A 136 0.69 -4.83 14.69
N GLY A 137 0.60 -5.97 15.36
CA GLY A 137 -0.61 -6.80 15.43
C GLY A 137 -1.80 -6.16 16.15
N LYS A 138 -1.59 -5.02 16.85
CA LYS A 138 -2.71 -4.23 17.39
C LYS A 138 -3.46 -3.44 16.33
N TYR A 139 -2.82 -3.21 15.18
CA TYR A 139 -3.33 -2.34 14.12
C TYR A 139 -3.54 -3.06 12.78
N LEU A 140 -2.78 -4.13 12.54
CA LEU A 140 -2.78 -4.85 11.27
C LEU A 140 -3.07 -6.34 11.49
N PRO A 141 -3.94 -6.95 10.67
CA PRO A 141 -4.39 -8.33 10.86
C PRO A 141 -3.27 -9.37 10.65
N ASP A 142 -2.29 -9.06 9.81
CA ASP A 142 -1.13 -9.93 9.53
C ASP A 142 0.17 -9.15 9.72
N PRO A 143 0.66 -9.03 10.97
CA PRO A 143 1.83 -8.22 11.27
C PRO A 143 3.12 -8.75 10.64
N GLU A 144 3.26 -10.06 10.42
CA GLU A 144 4.48 -10.65 9.86
C GLU A 144 4.77 -10.14 8.47
N LYS A 145 3.75 -10.00 7.63
CA LYS A 145 3.81 -9.46 6.28
C LYS A 145 4.50 -8.08 6.20
N TYR A 146 4.45 -7.28 7.27
CA TYR A 146 5.03 -5.93 7.32
C TYR A 146 6.40 -5.90 8.00
N LEU A 147 6.88 -7.02 8.53
CA LEU A 147 8.14 -7.13 9.26
C LEU A 147 9.25 -7.82 8.48
N GLU A 148 8.94 -8.42 7.33
CA GLU A 148 9.88 -9.11 6.44
C GLU A 148 10.74 -8.12 5.64
N VAL A 149 11.53 -7.30 6.33
CA VAL A 149 12.37 -6.25 5.71
C VAL A 149 13.60 -6.81 4.99
N ASP A 150 14.04 -8.02 5.36
CA ASP A 150 15.21 -8.66 4.78
C ASP A 150 14.94 -9.24 3.37
N ALA A 151 13.66 -9.34 2.98
CA ALA A 151 13.24 -9.72 1.63
C ALA A 151 13.28 -8.57 0.62
N LEU A 152 13.54 -7.34 1.08
CA LEU A 152 13.70 -6.19 0.20
C LEU A 152 15.14 -6.17 -0.32
N GLU A 153 15.32 -6.44 -1.60
CA GLU A 153 16.61 -6.24 -2.26
C GLU A 153 16.99 -4.75 -2.22
N PRO A 154 18.29 -4.43 -2.04
CA PRO A 154 18.77 -3.06 -1.97
C PRO A 154 18.60 -2.28 -3.28
#